data_470ba67deef7df99e27999f0f7516126
#
_entry.id   470ba67deef7df99e27999f0f7516126
#
_cell.length_a   1.000
_cell.length_b   1.000
_cell.length_c   1.000
_cell.angle_alpha   90.00
_cell.angle_beta   90.00
_cell.angle_gamma   90.00
#
_symmetry.space_group_name_H-M   'P 1'
#
loop_
_entity.id
_entity.type
_entity.pdbx_description
1 polymer ?
#
loop_
_entity_poly.entity_id
_entity_poly.type
_entity_poly.pdbx_seq_one_letter_code
_entity_poly.pdbx_strand_id
1 'polypeptide(L)' 'MQTKANLQDIFLLKAKRDKLPVTMFLMNGFQMRGVITGFDAFVVILESEGRQQVIYKHAISTIADRKSVV' A
#
# COMPACT_ATOMS: atom_id res chain seq x y z
N MET A 1 -12.74 -17.21 -10.49
CA MET A 1 -12.46 -16.86 -10.20
C MET A 1 -12.00 -16.42 -9.58
N GLN A 2 -11.78 -16.04 -9.22
CA GLN A 2 -11.39 -15.67 -8.56
C GLN A 2 -11.40 -14.95 -8.04
N THR A 3 -11.35 -14.47 -7.70
CA THR A 3 -11.42 -13.78 -7.16
C THR A 3 -11.35 -13.45 -6.46
N LYS A 4 -11.39 -13.37 -6.28
CA LYS A 4 -11.39 -13.17 -5.16
C LYS A 4 -10.59 -12.16 -4.63
N ALA A 5 -10.57 -11.82 -3.54
CA ALA A 5 -9.66 -10.87 -2.97
C ALA A 5 -8.25 -11.31 -3.33
N ASN A 6 -7.45 -10.47 -3.90
CA ASN A 6 -6.10 -10.85 -4.18
C ASN A 6 -5.24 -10.53 -2.97
N LEU A 7 -4.01 -11.05 -2.97
CA LEU A 7 -3.14 -10.91 -1.82
C LEU A 7 -2.81 -9.45 -1.51
N GLN A 8 -2.72 -8.63 -2.55
CA GLN A 8 -2.43 -7.22 -2.34
C GLN A 8 -3.54 -6.55 -1.54
N ASP A 9 -4.79 -6.84 -1.86
CA ASP A 9 -5.91 -6.24 -1.15
C ASP A 9 -5.98 -6.72 0.29
N ILE A 10 -5.67 -7.97 0.53
CA ILE A 10 -5.64 -8.49 1.89
C ILE A 10 -4.57 -7.78 2.71
N PHE A 11 -3.40 -7.60 2.13
CA PHE A 11 -2.33 -6.89 2.82
C PHE A 11 -2.71 -5.44 3.08
N LEU A 12 -3.32 -4.78 2.09
CA LEU A 12 -3.72 -3.39 2.25
C LEU A 12 -4.74 -3.22 3.36
N LEU A 13 -5.69 -4.14 3.43
CA LEU A 13 -6.70 -4.07 4.48
C LEU A 13 -6.07 -4.20 5.86
N LYS A 14 -5.17 -5.15 6.00
CA LYS A 14 -4.50 -5.34 7.27
C LYS A 14 -3.63 -4.14 7.64
N ALA A 15 -2.89 -3.63 6.67
CA ALA A 15 -2.02 -2.48 6.91
C ALA A 15 -2.83 -1.26 7.31
N LYS A 16 -3.97 -1.06 6.65
CA LYS A 16 -4.83 0.07 6.99
C LYS A 16 -5.41 -0.09 8.39
N ARG A 17 -5.92 -1.28 8.69
CA ARG A 17 -6.56 -1.52 9.97
C ARG A 17 -5.57 -1.34 11.13
N ASP A 18 -4.38 -1.86 10.96
CA ASP A 18 -3.39 -1.85 12.04
C ASP A 18 -2.45 -0.66 11.96
N LYS A 19 -2.65 0.21 10.98
CA LYS A 19 -1.83 1.40 10.79
C LYS A 19 -0.35 1.06 10.73
N LEU A 20 -0.05 0.05 9.94
CA LEU A 20 1.33 -0.42 9.81
C LEU A 20 2.13 0.51 8.91
N PRO A 21 3.34 0.88 9.31
CA PRO A 21 4.21 1.62 8.41
C PRO A 21 4.68 0.70 7.30
N VAL A 22 4.59 1.18 6.07
CA VAL A 22 4.96 0.38 4.92
C VAL A 22 5.89 1.18 4.02
N THR A 23 6.64 0.47 3.21
CA THR A 23 7.42 1.05 2.13
C THR A 23 6.80 0.59 0.83
N MET A 24 6.44 1.54 -0.01
CA MET A 24 5.80 1.26 -1.28
C MET A 24 6.79 1.53 -2.40
N PHE A 25 7.03 0.51 -3.21
CA PHE A 25 7.95 0.62 -4.35
C PHE A 25 7.15 0.81 -5.61
N LEU A 26 7.46 1.86 -6.34
CA LEU A 26 6.71 2.21 -7.54
C LEU A 26 7.43 1.69 -8.78
N MET A 27 6.65 1.55 -9.85
CA MET A 27 7.19 1.00 -11.08
C MET A 27 8.28 1.86 -11.69
N ASN A 28 8.26 3.16 -11.40
CA ASN A 28 9.29 4.06 -11.92
C ASN A 28 10.55 4.10 -11.06
N GLY A 29 10.63 3.25 -10.03
CA GLY A 29 11.81 3.18 -9.19
C GLY A 29 11.74 4.01 -7.93
N PHE A 30 10.73 4.83 -7.76
CA PHE A 30 10.60 5.61 -6.55
C PHE A 30 10.12 4.73 -5.40
N GLN A 31 10.48 5.15 -4.20
CA GLN A 31 10.01 4.54 -2.97
C GLN A 31 9.27 5.57 -2.15
N MET A 32 8.18 5.14 -1.52
CA MET A 32 7.40 5.99 -0.64
C MET A 32 7.16 5.24 0.65
N ARG A 33 7.22 5.96 1.75
CA ARG A 33 7.00 5.38 3.06
C ARG A 33 5.84 6.08 3.73
N GLY A 34 5.07 5.32 4.49
CA GLY A 34 3.98 5.91 5.22
C GLY A 34 3.01 4.86 5.68
N VAL A 35 1.82 5.32 6.03
CA VAL A 35 0.77 4.47 6.54
C VAL A 35 -0.39 4.53 5.57
N ILE A 36 -0.96 3.37 5.27
CA ILE A 36 -2.09 3.31 4.37
C ILE A 36 -3.34 3.71 5.14
N THR A 37 -4.01 4.74 4.67
CA THR A 37 -5.22 5.23 5.32
C THR A 37 -6.48 4.90 4.56
N GLY A 38 -6.35 4.43 3.32
CA GLY A 38 -7.51 4.02 2.56
C GLY A 38 -7.08 3.43 1.23
N PHE A 39 -8.00 2.74 0.59
CA PHE A 39 -7.74 2.22 -0.75
C PHE A 39 -9.07 1.76 -1.34
N ASP A 40 -9.07 1.62 -2.65
CA ASP A 40 -10.22 1.04 -3.33
C ASP A 40 -9.73 0.14 -4.45
N ALA A 41 -10.56 -0.08 -5.45
CA ALA A 41 -10.21 -1.02 -6.52
C ALA A 41 -9.02 -0.53 -7.34
N PHE A 42 -8.76 0.77 -7.36
CA PHE A 42 -7.78 1.33 -8.28
C PHE A 42 -6.67 2.10 -7.63
N VAL A 43 -6.88 2.61 -6.42
CA VAL A 43 -5.91 3.50 -5.80
C VAL A 43 -5.66 3.12 -4.35
N VAL A 44 -4.54 3.59 -3.84
CA VAL A 44 -4.17 3.46 -2.45
C VAL A 44 -3.84 4.85 -1.94
N ILE A 45 -4.33 5.18 -0.76
CA ILE A 45 -4.04 6.45 -0.12
C ILE A 45 -2.98 6.21 0.95
N LEU A 46 -1.86 6.87 0.78
CA LEU A 46 -0.73 6.73 1.68
C LEU A 46 -0.50 8.05 2.39
N GLU A 47 -0.42 7.99 3.70
CA GLU A 47 -0.17 9.18 4.50
C GLU A 47 1.27 9.17 4.97
N SER A 48 1.97 10.27 4.72
CA SER A 48 3.35 10.41 5.10
C SER A 48 3.57 11.85 5.55
N GLU A 49 4.02 12.01 6.79
CA GLU A 49 4.35 13.33 7.33
C GLU A 49 3.20 14.32 7.21
N GLY A 50 2.01 13.84 7.52
CA GLY A 50 0.85 14.71 7.50
C GLY A 50 0.24 14.95 6.14
N ARG A 51 0.78 14.34 5.12
CA ARG A 51 0.28 14.49 3.76
C ARG A 51 -0.32 13.19 3.29
N GLN A 52 -1.43 13.30 2.58
CA GLN A 52 -2.05 12.14 1.96
C GLN A 52 -1.77 12.16 0.48
N GLN A 53 -1.35 11.02 -0.04
CA GLN A 53 -1.05 10.89 -1.45
C GLN A 53 -1.85 9.74 -2.01
N VAL A 54 -2.38 9.94 -3.20
CA VAL A 54 -3.18 8.93 -3.89
C VAL A 54 -2.32 8.31 -4.96
N ILE A 55 -2.17 6.99 -4.90
CA ILE A 55 -1.29 6.28 -5.81
C ILE A 55 -2.10 5.19 -6.50
N TYR A 56 -2.01 5.15 -7.82
CA TYR A 56 -2.71 4.11 -8.57
C TYR A 56 -2.07 2.76 -8.32
N LYS A 57 -2.91 1.76 -8.11
CA LYS A 57 -2.40 0.43 -7.79
C LYS A 57 -1.49 -0.12 -8.88
N HIS A 58 -1.81 0.15 -10.15
CA HIS A 58 -0.98 -0.41 -11.22
C HIS A 58 0.36 0.31 -11.35
N ALA A 59 0.56 1.40 -10.62
CA ALA A 59 1.87 2.04 -10.57
C ALA A 59 2.72 1.48 -9.44
N ILE A 60 2.19 0.58 -8.64
CA ILE A 60 2.88 0.02 -7.49
C ILE A 60 3.51 -1.30 -7.89
N SER A 61 4.82 -1.39 -7.69
CA SER A 61 5.53 -2.63 -7.96
C SER A 61 5.37 -3.60 -6.78
N THR A 62 5.62 -3.09 -5.57
CA THR A 62 5.47 -3.94 -4.39
C THR A 62 5.30 -3.06 -3.17
N ILE A 63 4.74 -3.64 -2.12
CA ILE A 63 4.58 -2.96 -0.85
C ILE A 63 5.16 -3.86 0.22
N ALA A 64 6.06 -3.32 1.02
CA ALA A 64 6.72 -4.09 2.06
C ALA A 64 6.38 -3.52 3.43
N ASP A 65 6.09 -4.42 4.36
CA ASP A 65 5.84 -4.05 5.75
C ASP A 65 7.20 -3.83 6.41
N ARG A 66 7.37 -2.67 7.01
CA ARG A 66 8.65 -2.35 7.63
C ARG A 66 8.97 -3.25 8.81
N LYS A 67 7.95 -3.73 9.50
CA LYS A 67 8.18 -4.58 10.66
C LYS A 67 8.45 -6.02 10.27
N SER A 68 7.84 -6.43 9.20
CA SER A 68 7.91 -7.82 8.77
C SER A 68 8.85 -7.90 7.59
N VAL A 69 10.11 -7.86 7.89
CA VAL A 69 11.12 -7.98 6.86
C VAL A 69 11.23 -9.44 6.50
N VAL A 70 10.82 -9.74 5.34
CA VAL A 70 10.83 -11.13 4.92
C VAL A 70 11.93 -11.35 3.92
#